data_28e816b34f8023226be855ffebd61725
#
_entry.id   28e816b34f8023226be855ffebd61725
#
_cell.length_a   1.000
_cell.length_b   1.000
_cell.length_c   1.000
_cell.angle_alpha   90.00
_cell.angle_beta   90.00
_cell.angle_gamma   90.00
#
_symmetry.space_group_name_H-M   'P 1'
#
loop_
_entity.id
_entity.type
_entity.pdbx_description
1 polymer ?
#
loop_
_entity_poly.entity_id
_entity_poly.type
_entity_poly.pdbx_seq_one_letter_code
_entity_poly.pdbx_strand_id
1 'polypeptide(L)'
;MRYLSLVLIIFVISIEARSAKTDHAEITIVGNTNIISEPGVIQLGYKFVFTPGWHTYWINPGDSGGPPIFEFNSPSGWDINENVWPGPQKIIYPPLMTFGYVNEVIFPFKLNLKNLNDQATEITTKFLVCDDICVPEEATLLLSLKNGILNIDEKPKELKKWLNRVPIRAPPEMVLSSNENNFTLEYASIDSNSYFFPFDDSAMNYSDEQNFSINKLNFEVLEDFNKSLKGVINIGQNYYEVEQISEPVVADTVSGISLLTAIIFAFLGGLILNLMPCVLPVIALKGLSLVKSSAESNSSVTLNASAYVVGVIATFMTIAAILVSLKNAGEMIGWGYQLQSPFIVTILSILILSLIHI
;
A
#
# COMPACT_ATOMS: atom_id res chain seq x y z
N MET A 1 -41.23 41.38 34.36
CA MET A 1 -40.77 40.01 34.03
C MET A 1 -39.42 40.16 33.34
N ARG A 2 -38.32 39.87 34.02
CA ARG A 2 -36.95 39.95 33.53
C ARG A 2 -36.54 38.58 33.01
N TYR A 3 -36.35 38.42 31.71
CA TYR A 3 -35.77 37.20 31.14
C TYR A 3 -34.26 37.19 31.40
N LEU A 4 -33.81 36.32 32.26
CA LEU A 4 -32.42 36.03 32.52
C LEU A 4 -31.92 35.08 31.45
N SER A 5 -31.29 35.58 30.40
CA SER A 5 -30.66 34.72 29.37
C SER A 5 -29.41 34.09 29.94
N LEU A 6 -29.51 32.80 30.24
CA LEU A 6 -28.40 31.95 30.65
C LEU A 6 -27.53 31.66 29.42
N VAL A 7 -26.42 32.39 29.25
CA VAL A 7 -25.40 32.10 28.23
C VAL A 7 -24.58 30.92 28.71
N LEU A 8 -24.85 29.76 28.15
CA LEU A 8 -24.07 28.54 28.37
C LEU A 8 -22.74 28.68 27.60
N ILE A 9 -21.67 29.08 28.29
CA ILE A 9 -20.33 29.06 27.72
C ILE A 9 -19.86 27.61 27.69
N ILE A 10 -19.96 26.98 26.52
CA ILE A 10 -19.34 25.66 26.27
C ILE A 10 -17.85 25.90 26.19
N PHE A 11 -17.14 25.57 27.26
CA PHE A 11 -15.68 25.46 27.25
C PHE A 11 -15.35 24.23 26.40
N VAL A 12 -14.97 24.42 25.15
CA VAL A 12 -14.36 23.39 24.32
C VAL A 12 -12.96 23.16 24.88
N ILE A 13 -12.83 22.19 25.77
CA ILE A 13 -11.52 21.69 26.20
C ILE A 13 -10.96 20.96 24.98
N SER A 14 -10.04 21.59 24.25
CA SER A 14 -9.23 20.92 23.24
C SER A 14 -8.38 19.89 23.96
N ILE A 15 -8.82 18.64 23.98
CA ILE A 15 -8.00 17.52 24.43
C ILE A 15 -6.93 17.36 23.37
N GLU A 16 -5.70 17.78 23.66
CA GLU A 16 -4.52 17.47 22.86
C GLU A 16 -4.30 15.96 22.95
N ALA A 17 -4.88 15.21 22.02
CA ALA A 17 -4.80 13.76 22.04
C ALA A 17 -3.37 13.32 21.69
N ARG A 18 -2.65 12.78 22.68
CA ARG A 18 -1.31 12.16 22.51
C ARG A 18 -1.38 10.82 21.82
N SER A 19 -2.53 10.18 21.81
CA SER A 19 -2.79 8.91 21.15
C SER A 19 -4.09 8.99 20.37
N ALA A 20 -4.15 8.23 19.27
CA ALA A 20 -5.37 7.98 18.52
C ALA A 20 -5.70 6.50 18.59
N LYS A 21 -6.96 6.18 18.88
CA LYS A 21 -7.47 4.81 18.92
C LYS A 21 -8.42 4.58 17.77
N THR A 22 -8.22 3.45 17.12
CA THR A 22 -9.14 2.88 16.15
C THR A 22 -9.76 1.59 16.73
N ASP A 23 -10.49 0.84 15.94
CA ASP A 23 -11.12 -0.39 16.43
C ASP A 23 -10.07 -1.48 16.75
N HIS A 24 -8.94 -1.50 16.01
CA HIS A 24 -7.95 -2.58 16.11
C HIS A 24 -6.53 -2.10 16.43
N ALA A 25 -6.30 -0.79 16.54
CA ALA A 25 -4.99 -0.23 16.84
C ALA A 25 -5.04 0.99 17.77
N GLU A 26 -3.95 1.18 18.52
CA GLU A 26 -3.64 2.44 19.19
C GLU A 26 -2.35 3.01 18.64
N ILE A 27 -2.38 4.26 18.19
CA ILE A 27 -1.24 4.94 17.58
C ILE A 27 -0.80 6.08 18.49
N THR A 28 0.53 6.18 18.74
CA THR A 28 1.14 7.26 19.53
C THR A 28 2.43 7.74 18.86
N ILE A 29 2.83 8.99 19.10
CA ILE A 29 4.15 9.47 18.70
C ILE A 29 5.09 9.31 19.90
N VAL A 30 6.21 8.63 19.66
CA VAL A 30 7.22 8.35 20.69
C VAL A 30 8.56 8.99 20.35
N GLY A 31 9.35 9.32 21.37
CA GLY A 31 10.67 9.90 21.21
C GLY A 31 11.62 9.58 22.36
N ASN A 32 12.85 10.06 22.23
CA ASN A 32 13.86 9.92 23.30
C ASN A 32 13.60 10.87 24.46
N THR A 33 13.19 12.09 24.16
CA THR A 33 12.82 13.14 25.12
C THR A 33 11.76 14.04 24.50
N ASN A 34 10.91 14.58 25.34
CA ASN A 34 9.92 15.58 24.93
C ASN A 34 10.40 17.02 25.16
N ILE A 35 11.52 17.23 25.86
CA ILE A 35 12.11 18.57 26.12
C ILE A 35 13.11 18.90 25.03
N ILE A 36 12.87 20.01 24.32
CA ILE A 36 13.69 20.49 23.23
C ILE A 36 14.26 21.83 23.60
N SER A 37 15.57 21.86 23.86
CA SER A 37 16.27 23.08 24.33
C SER A 37 16.85 23.92 23.19
N GLU A 38 17.11 23.33 22.03
CA GLU A 38 17.70 23.98 20.85
C GLU A 38 17.15 23.40 19.54
N PRO A 39 17.17 24.18 18.44
CA PRO A 39 16.82 23.67 17.12
C PRO A 39 17.72 22.52 16.71
N GLY A 40 17.19 21.58 15.92
CA GLY A 40 17.97 20.43 15.45
C GLY A 40 17.10 19.27 14.98
N VAL A 41 17.77 18.14 14.74
CA VAL A 41 17.12 16.91 14.29
C VAL A 41 16.75 16.03 15.49
N ILE A 42 15.49 15.70 15.59
CA ILE A 42 14.93 14.89 16.68
C ILE A 42 14.47 13.54 16.07
N GLN A 43 14.89 12.45 16.70
CA GLN A 43 14.45 11.12 16.33
C GLN A 43 13.14 10.79 17.04
N LEU A 44 12.11 10.56 16.25
CA LEU A 44 10.77 10.20 16.67
C LEU A 44 10.32 8.88 16.03
N GLY A 45 9.14 8.40 16.36
CA GLY A 45 8.53 7.24 15.73
C GLY A 45 7.02 7.21 15.93
N TYR A 46 6.32 6.69 14.93
CA TYR A 46 4.90 6.34 15.04
C TYR A 46 4.82 4.93 15.64
N LYS A 47 4.36 4.83 16.88
CA LYS A 47 4.15 3.55 17.55
C LYS A 47 2.72 3.10 17.33
N PHE A 48 2.58 1.93 16.74
CA PHE A 48 1.33 1.19 16.62
C PHE A 48 1.33 0.05 17.62
N VAL A 49 0.23 -0.13 18.31
CA VAL A 49 -0.05 -1.30 19.15
C VAL A 49 -1.36 -1.88 18.65
N PHE A 50 -1.32 -3.12 18.16
CA PHE A 50 -2.49 -3.78 17.59
C PHE A 50 -3.22 -4.61 18.63
N THR A 51 -4.52 -4.79 18.44
CA THR A 51 -5.31 -5.79 19.16
C THR A 51 -4.68 -7.18 18.91
N PRO A 52 -4.64 -8.08 19.91
CA PRO A 52 -4.07 -9.42 19.75
C PRO A 52 -4.63 -10.15 18.51
N GLY A 53 -3.74 -10.73 17.70
CA GLY A 53 -4.07 -11.39 16.43
C GLY A 53 -3.94 -10.48 15.21
N TRP A 54 -4.09 -9.16 15.40
CA TRP A 54 -4.04 -8.20 14.30
C TRP A 54 -2.61 -7.77 13.95
N HIS A 55 -2.40 -7.45 12.66
CA HIS A 55 -1.12 -7.05 12.11
C HIS A 55 -1.27 -5.94 11.07
N THR A 56 -0.17 -5.25 10.76
CA THR A 56 -0.05 -4.34 9.62
C THR A 56 1.14 -4.71 8.75
N TYR A 57 1.31 -4.03 7.66
CA TYR A 57 2.19 -4.43 6.56
C TYR A 57 3.48 -3.63 6.50
N TRP A 58 4.49 -4.25 5.89
CA TRP A 58 5.73 -3.62 5.47
C TRP A 58 5.55 -2.91 4.11
N ILE A 59 6.60 -2.21 3.62
CA ILE A 59 6.55 -1.48 2.35
C ILE A 59 6.19 -2.37 1.17
N ASN A 60 6.70 -3.59 1.14
CA ASN A 60 6.18 -4.68 0.30
C ASN A 60 5.34 -5.59 1.20
N PRO A 61 4.03 -5.66 1.00
CA PRO A 61 3.15 -6.43 1.86
C PRO A 61 3.18 -7.94 1.59
N GLY A 62 3.82 -8.41 0.52
CA GLY A 62 3.74 -9.78 0.04
C GLY A 62 2.48 -10.04 -0.78
N ASP A 63 1.84 -11.21 -0.58
CA ASP A 63 0.68 -11.64 -1.38
C ASP A 63 -0.59 -10.81 -1.17
N SER A 64 -0.71 -10.09 -0.07
CA SER A 64 -1.91 -9.29 0.21
C SER A 64 -1.63 -8.13 1.15
N GLY A 65 -2.52 -7.13 1.13
CA GLY A 65 -2.47 -5.97 1.99
C GLY A 65 -1.84 -4.74 1.36
N GLY A 66 -1.41 -3.80 2.20
CA GLY A 66 -0.76 -2.57 1.76
C GLY A 66 -0.08 -1.83 2.91
N PRO A 67 1.01 -1.12 2.65
CA PRO A 67 1.76 -0.41 3.68
C PRO A 67 0.97 0.76 4.27
N PRO A 68 1.22 1.14 5.53
CA PRO A 68 0.72 2.39 6.10
C PRO A 68 1.20 3.62 5.33
N ILE A 69 0.29 4.59 5.16
CA ILE A 69 0.56 5.88 4.53
C ILE A 69 0.49 6.96 5.61
N PHE A 70 1.48 7.83 5.65
CA PHE A 70 1.57 8.93 6.61
C PHE A 70 1.47 10.25 5.87
N GLU A 71 0.44 11.04 6.19
CA GLU A 71 0.17 12.34 5.58
C GLU A 71 0.35 13.44 6.65
N PHE A 72 1.09 14.48 6.34
CA PHE A 72 1.30 15.61 7.23
C PHE A 72 1.52 16.90 6.45
N ASN A 73 1.12 18.01 7.07
CA ASN A 73 1.39 19.35 6.56
C ASN A 73 2.45 20.01 7.45
N SER A 74 3.71 20.04 6.98
CA SER A 74 4.79 20.63 7.75
C SER A 74 4.58 22.14 7.98
N PRO A 75 4.52 22.60 9.24
CA PRO A 75 4.52 24.03 9.54
C PRO A 75 5.84 24.69 9.11
N SER A 76 5.83 26.01 8.98
CA SER A 76 7.04 26.75 8.63
C SER A 76 8.16 26.52 9.65
N GLY A 77 9.30 26.02 9.19
CA GLY A 77 10.46 25.70 10.03
C GLY A 77 10.48 24.29 10.59
N TRP A 78 9.51 23.46 10.26
CA TRP A 78 9.53 22.02 10.51
C TRP A 78 9.78 21.28 9.19
N ASP A 79 10.62 20.26 9.26
CA ASP A 79 10.90 19.36 8.14
C ASP A 79 10.83 17.94 8.66
N ILE A 80 9.81 17.19 8.21
CA ILE A 80 9.59 15.80 8.58
C ILE A 80 10.10 14.96 7.43
N ASN A 81 11.15 14.20 7.66
CA ASN A 81 11.69 13.27 6.67
C ASN A 81 10.80 12.04 6.55
N GLU A 82 10.91 11.37 5.41
CA GLU A 82 10.22 10.11 5.16
C GLU A 82 10.44 9.09 6.27
N ASN A 83 9.45 8.25 6.50
CA ASN A 83 9.52 7.17 7.48
C ASN A 83 10.55 6.14 7.05
N VAL A 84 11.23 5.59 8.04
CA VAL A 84 12.15 4.48 7.85
C VAL A 84 11.43 3.18 8.20
N TRP A 85 11.55 2.19 7.33
CA TRP A 85 10.87 0.91 7.48
C TRP A 85 11.74 -0.06 8.28
N PRO A 86 11.36 -0.45 9.49
CA PRO A 86 12.05 -1.53 10.21
C PRO A 86 11.92 -2.84 9.43
N GLY A 87 12.87 -3.75 9.59
CA GLY A 87 12.81 -5.05 8.95
C GLY A 87 11.54 -5.82 9.36
N PRO A 88 10.82 -6.41 8.41
CA PRO A 88 9.56 -7.10 8.65
C PRO A 88 9.76 -8.50 9.21
N GLN A 89 8.64 -9.17 9.48
CA GLN A 89 8.58 -10.60 9.71
C GLN A 89 7.60 -11.25 8.71
N LYS A 90 7.78 -12.55 8.49
CA LYS A 90 6.82 -13.35 7.73
C LYS A 90 5.56 -13.54 8.55
N ILE A 91 4.41 -13.36 7.93
CA ILE A 91 3.08 -13.65 8.47
C ILE A 91 2.44 -14.64 7.52
N ILE A 92 2.35 -15.89 7.95
CA ILE A 92 1.91 -17.00 7.10
C ILE A 92 0.41 -17.21 7.31
N TYR A 93 -0.36 -17.03 6.25
CA TYR A 93 -1.81 -17.27 6.21
C TYR A 93 -2.15 -18.10 4.96
N PRO A 94 -1.98 -19.42 5.01
CA PRO A 94 -2.03 -20.26 3.80
C PRO A 94 -3.33 -20.10 2.99
N PRO A 95 -3.25 -19.97 1.63
CA PRO A 95 -2.03 -20.10 0.82
C PRO A 95 -1.16 -18.83 0.73
N LEU A 96 -1.52 -17.75 1.42
CA LEU A 96 -0.86 -16.44 1.33
C LEU A 96 0.32 -16.33 2.32
N MET A 97 1.35 -15.59 1.92
CA MET A 97 2.43 -15.13 2.77
C MET A 97 2.55 -13.62 2.67
N THR A 98 2.49 -12.94 3.82
CA THR A 98 2.59 -11.49 3.89
C THR A 98 3.79 -11.05 4.72
N PHE A 99 4.21 -9.82 4.53
CA PHE A 99 5.33 -9.20 5.24
C PHE A 99 4.82 -8.02 6.05
N GLY A 100 5.12 -8.02 7.34
CA GLY A 100 4.57 -6.99 8.20
C GLY A 100 4.99 -7.09 9.66
N TYR A 101 4.12 -6.62 10.54
CA TYR A 101 4.39 -6.46 11.97
C TYR A 101 3.18 -6.88 12.78
N VAL A 102 3.39 -7.84 13.67
CA VAL A 102 2.37 -8.36 14.58
C VAL A 102 2.54 -7.76 15.98
N ASN A 103 1.47 -7.52 16.69
CA ASN A 103 1.36 -6.94 18.03
C ASN A 103 1.74 -5.46 18.11
N GLU A 104 2.96 -5.07 17.73
CA GLU A 104 3.43 -3.68 17.77
C GLU A 104 4.46 -3.39 16.68
N VAL A 105 4.55 -2.12 16.29
CA VAL A 105 5.66 -1.59 15.48
C VAL A 105 5.88 -0.13 15.81
N ILE A 106 7.12 0.34 15.71
CA ILE A 106 7.44 1.76 15.67
C ILE A 106 8.09 2.05 14.31
N PHE A 107 7.45 2.92 13.51
CA PHE A 107 8.03 3.45 12.28
C PHE A 107 8.85 4.70 12.61
N PRO A 108 10.19 4.63 12.58
CA PRO A 108 11.02 5.78 12.90
C PRO A 108 10.92 6.87 11.85
N PHE A 109 10.96 8.13 12.28
CA PHE A 109 11.10 9.28 11.40
C PHE A 109 11.94 10.36 12.08
N LYS A 110 12.41 11.34 11.31
CA LYS A 110 13.18 12.47 11.82
C LYS A 110 12.39 13.74 11.66
N LEU A 111 12.28 14.50 12.73
CA LEU A 111 11.76 15.87 12.75
C LEU A 111 12.93 16.82 12.84
N ASN A 112 13.14 17.66 11.83
CA ASN A 112 14.13 18.73 11.84
C ASN A 112 13.45 20.05 12.17
N LEU A 113 13.75 20.60 13.34
CA LEU A 113 13.24 21.87 13.81
C LEU A 113 14.26 22.98 13.50
N LYS A 114 13.89 23.94 12.64
CA LYS A 114 14.71 25.13 12.34
C LYS A 114 14.56 26.22 13.39
N ASN A 115 13.50 26.19 14.18
CA ASN A 115 13.21 27.11 15.29
C ASN A 115 12.35 26.38 16.35
N LEU A 116 12.23 27.00 17.53
CA LEU A 116 11.42 26.48 18.65
C LEU A 116 10.13 27.29 18.86
N ASN A 117 9.58 27.87 17.81
CA ASN A 117 8.29 28.55 17.91
C ASN A 117 7.18 27.57 18.26
N ASP A 118 6.23 28.01 19.05
CA ASP A 118 5.04 27.23 19.36
C ASP A 118 4.25 26.96 18.08
N GLN A 119 4.14 25.70 17.69
CA GLN A 119 3.49 25.25 16.46
C GLN A 119 2.89 23.87 16.67
N ALA A 120 1.98 23.50 15.77
CA ALA A 120 1.38 22.17 15.74
C ALA A 120 1.10 21.74 14.29
N THR A 121 1.10 20.42 14.07
CA THR A 121 0.67 19.81 12.81
C THR A 121 -0.14 18.56 13.12
N GLU A 122 -1.12 18.31 12.28
CA GLU A 122 -1.84 17.05 12.26
C GLU A 122 -1.10 16.05 11.37
N ILE A 123 -0.99 14.83 11.84
CA ILE A 123 -0.43 13.72 11.12
C ILE A 123 -1.52 12.67 10.98
N THR A 124 -1.97 12.46 9.75
CA THR A 124 -2.98 11.45 9.44
C THR A 124 -2.30 10.20 8.93
N THR A 125 -2.63 9.07 9.52
CA THR A 125 -2.13 7.77 9.13
C THR A 125 -3.28 6.92 8.61
N LYS A 126 -3.17 6.44 7.36
CA LYS A 126 -4.08 5.49 6.73
C LYS A 126 -3.38 4.14 6.63
N PHE A 127 -4.00 3.09 7.10
CA PHE A 127 -3.36 1.78 7.17
C PHE A 127 -4.38 0.65 7.11
N LEU A 128 -3.91 -0.52 6.70
CA LEU A 128 -4.67 -1.75 6.78
C LEU A 128 -4.27 -2.49 8.05
N VAL A 129 -5.26 -2.96 8.81
CA VAL A 129 -5.07 -3.95 9.86
C VAL A 129 -5.80 -5.22 9.48
N CYS A 130 -5.14 -6.35 9.66
CA CYS A 130 -5.67 -7.64 9.21
C CYS A 130 -5.50 -8.70 10.30
N ASP A 131 -6.51 -9.58 10.36
CA ASP A 131 -6.49 -10.89 10.99
C ASP A 131 -7.09 -11.85 9.95
N ASP A 132 -8.30 -12.37 10.11
CA ASP A 132 -9.03 -13.13 9.09
C ASP A 132 -9.52 -12.23 7.93
N ILE A 133 -9.74 -10.97 8.20
CA ILE A 133 -10.15 -9.94 7.23
C ILE A 133 -9.24 -8.73 7.34
N CYS A 134 -9.13 -7.97 6.26
CA CYS A 134 -8.42 -6.69 6.25
C CYS A 134 -9.39 -5.52 6.36
N VAL A 135 -9.17 -4.67 7.34
CA VAL A 135 -9.97 -3.47 7.61
C VAL A 135 -9.12 -2.23 7.39
N PRO A 136 -9.53 -1.30 6.51
CA PRO A 136 -8.88 -0.02 6.40
C PRO A 136 -9.24 0.86 7.61
N GLU A 137 -8.22 1.40 8.26
CA GLU A 137 -8.36 2.30 9.40
C GLU A 137 -7.59 3.59 9.16
N GLU A 138 -8.04 4.65 9.82
CA GLU A 138 -7.43 5.97 9.75
C GLU A 138 -7.34 6.55 11.16
N ALA A 139 -6.20 7.17 11.47
CA ALA A 139 -5.96 7.83 12.74
C ALA A 139 -5.26 9.17 12.52
N THR A 140 -5.70 10.20 13.22
CA THR A 140 -5.07 11.53 13.20
C THR A 140 -4.48 11.83 14.57
N LEU A 141 -3.20 12.20 14.59
CA LEU A 141 -2.42 12.60 15.76
C LEU A 141 -2.05 14.07 15.66
N LEU A 142 -2.06 14.78 16.77
CA LEU A 142 -1.56 16.14 16.86
C LEU A 142 -0.11 16.11 17.37
N LEU A 143 0.84 16.49 16.54
CA LEU A 143 2.22 16.75 16.97
C LEU A 143 2.35 18.26 17.23
N SER A 144 2.63 18.66 18.46
CA SER A 144 2.76 20.06 18.85
C SER A 144 4.04 20.32 19.65
N LEU A 145 4.66 21.47 19.40
CA LEU A 145 5.73 22.04 20.21
C LEU A 145 5.17 23.26 20.92
N LYS A 146 5.27 23.29 22.24
CA LYS A 146 4.81 24.41 23.07
C LYS A 146 5.80 24.66 24.20
N ASN A 147 6.32 25.89 24.26
CA ASN A 147 7.34 26.26 25.25
C ASN A 147 8.53 25.29 25.30
N GLY A 148 9.01 24.80 24.14
CA GLY A 148 10.10 23.83 24.05
C GLY A 148 9.72 22.40 24.46
N ILE A 149 8.42 22.08 24.64
CA ILE A 149 7.95 20.73 24.98
C ILE A 149 7.15 20.18 23.80
N LEU A 150 7.60 19.01 23.28
CA LEU A 150 6.85 18.23 22.29
C LEU A 150 5.78 17.38 22.96
N ASN A 151 4.60 17.32 22.35
CA ASN A 151 3.49 16.47 22.79
C ASN A 151 3.68 15.03 22.32
N ILE A 152 4.66 14.33 22.90
CA ILE A 152 5.02 12.93 22.58
C ILE A 152 5.19 12.11 23.85
N ASP A 153 5.21 10.79 23.70
CA ASP A 153 5.57 9.87 24.77
C ASP A 153 7.07 9.59 24.79
N GLU A 154 7.69 9.72 25.97
CA GLU A 154 9.10 9.37 26.15
C GLU A 154 9.27 7.85 26.27
N LYS A 155 9.74 7.23 25.20
CA LYS A 155 9.96 5.78 25.09
C LYS A 155 11.31 5.43 24.48
N PRO A 156 12.43 5.92 25.05
CA PRO A 156 13.75 5.79 24.42
C PRO A 156 14.18 4.34 24.19
N LYS A 157 13.84 3.43 25.12
CA LYS A 157 14.20 2.01 24.99
C LYS A 157 13.42 1.31 23.89
N GLU A 158 12.13 1.61 23.77
CA GLU A 158 11.27 1.03 22.74
C GLU A 158 11.68 1.57 21.36
N LEU A 159 11.86 2.88 21.23
CA LEU A 159 12.32 3.49 19.98
C LEU A 159 13.67 2.92 19.54
N LYS A 160 14.64 2.76 20.46
CA LYS A 160 15.95 2.17 20.17
C LYS A 160 15.83 0.73 19.69
N LYS A 161 14.93 -0.08 20.29
CA LYS A 161 14.66 -1.47 19.85
C LYS A 161 14.29 -1.51 18.36
N TRP A 162 13.42 -0.61 17.94
CA TRP A 162 12.95 -0.56 16.55
C TRP A 162 13.94 0.11 15.59
N LEU A 163 14.70 1.10 16.04
CA LEU A 163 15.83 1.66 15.29
C LEU A 163 16.89 0.58 14.96
N ASN A 164 17.13 -0.35 15.87
CA ASN A 164 18.06 -1.46 15.64
C ASN A 164 17.53 -2.47 14.60
N ARG A 165 16.23 -2.46 14.29
CA ARG A 165 15.61 -3.27 13.22
C ARG A 165 15.60 -2.58 11.87
N VAL A 166 15.95 -1.30 11.81
CA VAL A 166 16.10 -0.60 10.53
C VAL A 166 17.24 -1.25 9.75
N PRO A 167 17.01 -1.64 8.49
CA PRO A 167 18.05 -2.26 7.70
C PRO A 167 19.26 -1.36 7.55
N ILE A 168 20.43 -1.94 7.74
CA ILE A 168 21.71 -1.29 7.48
C ILE A 168 22.30 -1.83 6.18
N ARG A 169 23.17 -1.07 5.55
CA ARG A 169 23.85 -1.52 4.34
C ARG A 169 24.57 -2.85 4.59
N ALA A 170 24.40 -3.79 3.67
CA ALA A 170 25.07 -5.07 3.70
C ALA A 170 26.61 -4.89 3.73
N PRO A 171 27.34 -5.69 4.55
CA PRO A 171 28.78 -5.68 4.54
C PRO A 171 29.31 -6.21 3.18
N PRO A 172 30.52 -5.81 2.75
CA PRO A 172 31.08 -6.22 1.46
C PRO A 172 31.23 -7.74 1.26
N GLU A 173 31.33 -8.49 2.36
CA GLU A 173 31.43 -9.95 2.36
C GLU A 173 30.09 -10.64 2.09
N MET A 174 28.98 -9.91 2.15
CA MET A 174 27.65 -10.41 1.81
C MET A 174 27.45 -10.29 0.30
N VAL A 175 27.41 -11.42 -0.39
CA VAL A 175 27.39 -11.47 -1.85
C VAL A 175 26.05 -12.01 -2.33
N LEU A 176 25.36 -11.23 -3.15
CA LEU A 176 24.15 -11.65 -3.87
C LEU A 176 24.55 -11.96 -5.32
N SER A 177 24.53 -13.24 -5.68
CA SER A 177 24.82 -13.74 -7.03
C SER A 177 23.57 -14.34 -7.66
N SER A 178 23.52 -14.36 -8.99
CA SER A 178 22.44 -14.98 -9.73
C SER A 178 22.93 -15.90 -10.82
N ASN A 179 22.18 -16.94 -11.09
CA ASN A 179 22.35 -17.80 -12.24
C ASN A 179 20.94 -18.00 -12.85
N GLU A 180 20.69 -17.28 -13.94
CA GLU A 180 19.34 -17.11 -14.50
C GLU A 180 18.40 -16.57 -13.43
N ASN A 181 17.29 -17.26 -13.13
CA ASN A 181 16.29 -16.87 -12.14
C ASN A 181 16.62 -17.32 -10.72
N ASN A 182 17.69 -18.11 -10.54
CA ASN A 182 18.11 -18.61 -9.23
C ASN A 182 19.10 -17.63 -8.59
N PHE A 183 18.74 -17.11 -7.43
CA PHE A 183 19.56 -16.21 -6.65
C PHE A 183 20.15 -16.92 -5.44
N THR A 184 21.41 -16.65 -5.17
CA THR A 184 22.11 -17.15 -3.99
C THR A 184 22.71 -15.98 -3.24
N LEU A 185 22.33 -15.83 -1.98
CA LEU A 185 22.91 -14.89 -1.05
C LEU A 185 23.85 -15.63 -0.11
N GLU A 186 25.14 -15.25 -0.12
CA GLU A 186 26.19 -15.88 0.67
C GLU A 186 26.69 -14.94 1.75
N TYR A 187 26.69 -15.40 3.00
CA TYR A 187 27.26 -14.71 4.14
C TYR A 187 27.43 -15.66 5.33
N ALA A 188 28.54 -15.57 6.05
CA ALA A 188 28.93 -16.52 7.09
C ALA A 188 27.92 -16.69 8.25
N SER A 189 27.06 -15.71 8.49
CA SER A 189 26.09 -15.73 9.58
C SER A 189 24.65 -16.06 9.13
N ILE A 190 24.43 -16.42 7.87
CA ILE A 190 23.12 -16.91 7.40
C ILE A 190 22.79 -18.21 8.09
N ASP A 191 21.58 -18.33 8.61
CA ASP A 191 21.04 -19.50 9.30
C ASP A 191 19.67 -19.93 8.71
N SER A 192 19.10 -20.98 9.25
CA SER A 192 17.81 -21.52 8.80
C SER A 192 16.61 -20.59 9.06
N ASN A 193 16.78 -19.54 9.86
CA ASN A 193 15.72 -18.54 10.14
C ASN A 193 15.89 -17.29 9.30
N SER A 194 17.01 -17.19 8.55
CA SER A 194 17.24 -16.08 7.64
C SER A 194 16.25 -16.12 6.47
N TYR A 195 15.78 -14.95 6.06
CA TYR A 195 14.81 -14.80 4.97
C TYR A 195 15.08 -13.50 4.21
N PHE A 196 14.99 -13.54 2.90
CA PHE A 196 15.10 -12.38 2.03
C PHE A 196 13.71 -11.81 1.73
N PHE A 197 13.53 -10.53 1.99
CA PHE A 197 12.30 -9.74 1.75
C PHE A 197 12.58 -8.77 0.60
N PRO A 198 12.04 -8.98 -0.60
CA PRO A 198 12.24 -8.05 -1.72
C PRO A 198 11.50 -6.73 -1.48
N PHE A 199 12.01 -5.62 -2.01
CA PHE A 199 11.28 -4.36 -2.01
C PHE A 199 10.20 -4.29 -3.10
N ASP A 200 10.44 -4.96 -4.24
CA ASP A 200 9.48 -5.02 -5.35
C ASP A 200 8.55 -6.22 -5.15
N ASP A 201 7.26 -5.97 -5.15
CA ASP A 201 6.23 -6.99 -4.95
C ASP A 201 6.11 -7.98 -6.11
N SER A 202 6.61 -7.62 -7.29
CA SER A 202 6.65 -8.46 -8.48
C SER A 202 7.92 -9.31 -8.61
N ALA A 203 8.83 -9.30 -7.62
CA ALA A 203 10.13 -9.95 -7.76
C ALA A 203 10.06 -11.47 -7.68
N MET A 204 9.19 -12.03 -6.84
CA MET A 204 9.16 -13.48 -6.58
C MET A 204 7.77 -13.96 -6.18
N ASN A 205 7.55 -15.25 -6.32
CA ASN A 205 6.37 -15.91 -5.77
C ASN A 205 6.65 -16.24 -4.29
N TYR A 206 5.88 -15.63 -3.38
CA TYR A 206 6.11 -15.78 -1.94
C TYR A 206 5.71 -17.14 -1.39
N SER A 207 4.95 -17.95 -2.15
CA SER A 207 4.66 -19.34 -1.81
C SER A 207 5.86 -20.27 -1.97
N ASP A 208 6.88 -19.85 -2.74
CA ASP A 208 8.08 -20.63 -2.96
C ASP A 208 9.02 -20.54 -1.75
N GLU A 209 9.57 -21.69 -1.37
CA GLU A 209 10.47 -21.75 -0.23
C GLU A 209 11.85 -21.17 -0.56
N GLN A 210 12.36 -20.34 0.33
CA GLN A 210 13.77 -19.95 0.30
C GLN A 210 14.59 -21.02 1.03
N ASN A 211 15.51 -21.64 0.30
CA ASN A 211 16.24 -22.79 0.78
C ASN A 211 17.58 -22.41 1.42
N PHE A 212 17.72 -22.74 2.70
CA PHE A 212 18.98 -22.58 3.43
C PHE A 212 19.95 -23.72 3.16
N SER A 213 21.20 -23.38 2.91
CA SER A 213 22.34 -24.29 2.96
C SER A 213 23.49 -23.59 3.72
N ILE A 214 24.57 -24.28 4.06
CA ILE A 214 25.64 -23.72 4.88
C ILE A 214 26.06 -22.34 4.36
N ASN A 215 25.81 -21.29 5.15
CA ASN A 215 26.13 -19.89 4.85
C ASN A 215 25.49 -19.32 3.57
N LYS A 216 24.46 -19.96 3.03
CA LYS A 216 23.81 -19.58 1.79
C LYS A 216 22.30 -19.62 1.94
N LEU A 217 21.64 -18.64 1.33
CA LEU A 217 20.21 -18.62 1.13
C LEU A 217 19.92 -18.62 -0.37
N ASN A 218 19.18 -19.63 -0.85
CA ASN A 218 18.81 -19.77 -2.25
C ASN A 218 17.32 -19.50 -2.43
N PHE A 219 16.96 -18.74 -3.45
CA PHE A 219 15.58 -18.43 -3.79
C PHE A 219 15.43 -18.13 -5.28
N GLU A 220 14.21 -18.27 -5.79
CA GLU A 220 13.89 -18.01 -7.19
C GLU A 220 13.24 -16.64 -7.35
N VAL A 221 13.56 -15.97 -8.44
CA VAL A 221 12.98 -14.72 -8.91
C VAL A 221 12.19 -14.99 -10.18
N LEU A 222 11.07 -14.31 -10.36
CA LEU A 222 10.21 -14.52 -11.53
C LEU A 222 10.95 -14.23 -12.84
N GLU A 223 10.71 -15.05 -13.88
CA GLU A 223 11.39 -14.96 -15.18
C GLU A 223 11.21 -13.63 -15.88
N ASP A 224 10.11 -12.95 -15.65
CA ASP A 224 9.79 -11.65 -16.22
C ASP A 224 10.29 -10.46 -15.39
N PHE A 225 10.93 -10.73 -14.23
CA PHE A 225 11.53 -9.68 -13.40
C PHE A 225 12.86 -9.21 -14.01
N ASN A 226 12.83 -8.06 -14.65
CA ASN A 226 13.96 -7.50 -15.41
C ASN A 226 14.64 -6.29 -14.75
N LYS A 227 14.41 -6.10 -13.46
CA LYS A 227 14.99 -5.02 -12.66
C LYS A 227 16.14 -5.55 -11.79
N SER A 228 16.98 -4.63 -11.28
CA SER A 228 17.94 -4.98 -10.23
C SER A 228 17.21 -5.43 -8.97
N LEU A 229 17.51 -6.64 -8.49
CA LEU A 229 16.89 -7.16 -7.28
C LEU A 229 17.43 -6.42 -6.05
N LYS A 230 16.53 -5.82 -5.28
CA LYS A 230 16.80 -5.12 -4.03
C LYS A 230 15.89 -5.66 -2.94
N GLY A 231 16.39 -5.74 -1.73
CA GLY A 231 15.57 -6.17 -0.61
C GLY A 231 16.32 -6.15 0.70
N VAL A 232 15.71 -6.75 1.69
CA VAL A 232 16.24 -6.84 3.05
C VAL A 232 16.36 -8.30 3.44
N ILE A 233 17.51 -8.70 3.97
CA ILE A 233 17.68 -10.00 4.62
C ILE A 233 17.71 -9.84 6.13
N ASN A 234 16.98 -10.70 6.86
CA ASN A 234 17.16 -10.83 8.29
C ASN A 234 18.19 -11.91 8.60
N ILE A 235 19.11 -11.60 9.51
CA ILE A 235 20.08 -12.56 10.06
C ILE A 235 20.06 -12.39 11.58
N GLY A 236 19.49 -13.35 12.27
CA GLY A 236 19.23 -13.23 13.70
C GLY A 236 18.31 -12.06 14.01
N GLN A 237 18.83 -11.05 14.72
CA GLN A 237 18.08 -9.83 15.05
C GLN A 237 18.43 -8.62 14.15
N ASN A 238 19.38 -8.77 13.24
CA ASN A 238 19.84 -7.71 12.36
C ASN A 238 19.18 -7.82 10.98
N TYR A 239 19.01 -6.67 10.34
CA TYR A 239 18.46 -6.54 9.00
C TYR A 239 19.48 -5.83 8.12
N TYR A 240 19.74 -6.40 6.94
CA TYR A 240 20.71 -5.87 5.99
C TYR A 240 20.02 -5.59 4.66
N GLU A 241 20.23 -4.39 4.15
CA GLU A 241 19.79 -4.04 2.80
C GLU A 241 20.79 -4.57 1.80
N VAL A 242 20.34 -5.40 0.88
CA VAL A 242 21.12 -5.99 -0.20
C VAL A 242 20.57 -5.54 -1.54
N GLU A 243 21.48 -5.27 -2.46
CA GLU A 243 21.17 -4.93 -3.84
C GLU A 243 22.04 -5.77 -4.76
N GLN A 244 21.44 -6.37 -5.77
CA GLN A 244 22.18 -7.01 -6.83
C GLN A 244 22.94 -5.94 -7.62
N ILE A 245 24.26 -6.02 -7.62
CA ILE A 245 25.08 -5.24 -8.54
C ILE A 245 24.99 -5.94 -9.89
N SER A 246 23.97 -5.61 -10.66
CA SER A 246 23.93 -6.04 -12.06
C SER A 246 25.00 -5.27 -12.83
N GLU A 247 25.93 -5.98 -13.46
CA GLU A 247 26.55 -5.43 -14.66
C GLU A 247 25.40 -5.04 -15.61
N PRO A 248 25.50 -3.93 -16.36
CA PRO A 248 24.41 -3.50 -17.22
C PRO A 248 24.09 -4.66 -18.17
N VAL A 249 23.01 -5.37 -17.90
CA VAL A 249 22.44 -6.30 -18.85
C VAL A 249 22.10 -5.44 -20.06
N VAL A 250 22.84 -5.62 -21.13
CA VAL A 250 22.45 -5.14 -22.45
C VAL A 250 21.02 -5.65 -22.61
N ALA A 251 20.09 -4.74 -22.68
CA ALA A 251 18.67 -5.06 -22.76
C ALA A 251 18.47 -5.94 -24.01
N ASP A 252 18.52 -7.24 -23.82
CA ASP A 252 17.95 -8.17 -24.78
C ASP A 252 16.46 -7.86 -24.77
N THR A 253 16.01 -7.45 -25.91
CA THR A 253 14.64 -7.08 -26.23
C THR A 253 13.67 -7.95 -25.47
N VAL A 254 12.94 -7.31 -24.53
CA VAL A 254 11.72 -7.88 -23.95
C VAL A 254 10.94 -8.50 -25.10
N SER A 255 10.85 -9.82 -25.14
CA SER A 255 9.95 -10.52 -26.05
C SER A 255 8.54 -10.17 -25.59
N GLY A 256 8.13 -8.96 -25.97
CA GLY A 256 6.79 -8.47 -25.68
C GLY A 256 5.81 -9.50 -26.22
N ILE A 257 4.82 -9.84 -25.40
CA ILE A 257 3.65 -10.62 -25.85
C ILE A 257 3.29 -10.10 -27.24
N SER A 258 3.37 -10.97 -28.26
CA SER A 258 3.05 -10.60 -29.63
C SER A 258 1.70 -9.85 -29.60
N LEU A 259 1.61 -8.73 -30.34
CA LEU A 259 0.36 -7.97 -30.43
C LEU A 259 -0.84 -8.89 -30.74
N LEU A 260 -0.62 -9.93 -31.56
CA LEU A 260 -1.61 -10.94 -31.86
C LEU A 260 -2.03 -11.74 -30.62
N THR A 261 -1.09 -12.14 -29.79
CA THR A 261 -1.34 -12.89 -28.53
C THR A 261 -2.09 -12.01 -27.53
N ALA A 262 -1.71 -10.74 -27.40
CA ALA A 262 -2.41 -9.78 -26.56
C ALA A 262 -3.87 -9.58 -27.02
N ILE A 263 -4.13 -9.47 -28.32
CA ILE A 263 -5.48 -9.35 -28.89
C ILE A 263 -6.31 -10.60 -28.58
N ILE A 264 -5.74 -11.80 -28.72
CA ILE A 264 -6.43 -13.06 -28.43
C ILE A 264 -6.82 -13.15 -26.96
N PHE A 265 -5.90 -12.86 -26.05
CA PHE A 265 -6.20 -12.84 -24.61
C PHE A 265 -7.21 -11.78 -24.21
N ALA A 266 -7.13 -10.58 -24.80
CA ALA A 266 -8.13 -9.51 -24.58
C ALA A 266 -9.52 -9.93 -25.07
N PHE A 267 -9.62 -10.60 -26.21
CA PHE A 267 -10.89 -11.12 -26.75
C PHE A 267 -11.48 -12.22 -25.86
N LEU A 268 -10.65 -13.19 -25.45
CA LEU A 268 -11.09 -14.25 -24.53
C LEU A 268 -11.53 -13.70 -23.17
N GLY A 269 -10.77 -12.77 -22.60
CA GLY A 269 -11.13 -12.08 -21.37
C GLY A 269 -12.44 -11.32 -21.49
N GLY A 270 -12.65 -10.61 -22.59
CA GLY A 270 -13.92 -9.93 -22.88
C GLY A 270 -15.10 -10.91 -23.02
N LEU A 271 -14.87 -12.09 -23.61
CA LEU A 271 -15.92 -13.12 -23.74
C LEU A 271 -16.32 -13.67 -22.34
N ILE A 272 -15.35 -13.92 -21.48
CA ILE A 272 -15.58 -14.39 -20.09
C ILE A 272 -16.35 -13.33 -19.29
N LEU A 273 -15.96 -12.06 -19.39
CA LEU A 273 -16.64 -10.95 -18.70
C LEU A 273 -18.10 -10.78 -19.15
N ASN A 274 -18.41 -11.10 -20.42
CA ASN A 274 -19.81 -11.08 -20.92
C ASN A 274 -20.68 -12.22 -20.36
N LEU A 275 -20.09 -13.26 -19.78
CA LEU A 275 -20.84 -14.32 -19.07
C LEU A 275 -21.23 -13.94 -17.64
N MET A 276 -20.79 -12.78 -17.13
CA MET A 276 -21.18 -12.35 -15.79
C MET A 276 -22.70 -12.07 -15.73
N PRO A 277 -23.37 -12.51 -14.64
CA PRO A 277 -24.83 -12.41 -14.51
C PRO A 277 -25.39 -10.98 -14.54
N CYS A 278 -24.55 -9.97 -14.27
CA CYS A 278 -24.93 -8.55 -14.35
C CYS A 278 -25.00 -8.01 -15.79
N VAL A 279 -24.38 -8.67 -16.77
CA VAL A 279 -24.38 -8.26 -18.18
C VAL A 279 -25.55 -8.88 -18.95
N LEU A 280 -26.04 -10.05 -18.52
CA LEU A 280 -27.17 -10.75 -19.14
C LEU A 280 -28.43 -9.90 -19.32
N PRO A 281 -28.91 -9.13 -18.33
CA PRO A 281 -30.10 -8.29 -18.51
C PRO A 281 -29.95 -7.24 -19.62
N VAL A 282 -28.74 -6.64 -19.74
CA VAL A 282 -28.46 -5.62 -20.77
C VAL A 282 -28.43 -6.24 -22.16
N ILE A 283 -27.83 -7.43 -22.31
CA ILE A 283 -27.82 -8.16 -23.58
C ILE A 283 -29.22 -8.59 -23.99
N ALA A 284 -30.04 -9.05 -23.04
CA ALA A 284 -31.43 -9.49 -23.31
C ALA A 284 -32.30 -8.32 -23.79
N LEU A 285 -32.23 -7.16 -23.11
CA LEU A 285 -32.98 -5.94 -23.51
C LEU A 285 -32.56 -5.44 -24.89
N LYS A 286 -31.24 -5.47 -25.17
CA LYS A 286 -30.70 -5.04 -26.46
C LYS A 286 -31.07 -6.04 -27.58
N GLY A 287 -31.05 -7.34 -27.31
CA GLY A 287 -31.48 -8.38 -28.23
C GLY A 287 -32.97 -8.21 -28.62
N LEU A 288 -33.83 -8.00 -27.64
CA LEU A 288 -35.25 -7.73 -27.88
C LEU A 288 -35.48 -6.44 -28.68
N SER A 289 -34.72 -5.38 -28.42
CA SER A 289 -34.79 -4.13 -29.20
C SER A 289 -34.38 -4.33 -30.67
N LEU A 290 -33.34 -5.14 -30.93
CA LEU A 290 -32.89 -5.45 -32.28
C LEU A 290 -33.92 -6.29 -33.05
N VAL A 291 -34.57 -7.27 -32.40
CA VAL A 291 -35.63 -8.07 -32.99
C VAL A 291 -36.85 -7.23 -33.36
N LYS A 292 -37.22 -6.25 -32.52
CA LYS A 292 -38.31 -5.32 -32.83
C LYS A 292 -37.98 -4.39 -34.02
N SER A 293 -36.71 -3.93 -34.11
CA SER A 293 -36.29 -3.02 -35.18
C SER A 293 -36.00 -3.72 -36.52
N SER A 294 -35.85 -5.04 -36.55
CA SER A 294 -35.68 -5.81 -37.80
C SER A 294 -36.95 -5.84 -38.65
N ALA A 295 -38.11 -5.33 -38.17
CA ALA A 295 -39.31 -5.09 -38.96
C ALA A 295 -39.26 -3.78 -39.77
N GLU A 296 -38.29 -2.90 -39.50
CA GLU A 296 -38.01 -1.66 -40.21
C GLU A 296 -36.68 -1.73 -40.92
N SER A 297 -36.50 -1.13 -42.06
CA SER A 297 -35.42 -1.27 -43.03
C SER A 297 -34.00 -1.64 -42.47
N ASN A 298 -33.30 -2.59 -43.09
CA ASN A 298 -31.98 -3.12 -42.73
C ASN A 298 -30.87 -2.06 -42.53
N SER A 299 -30.99 -0.87 -43.09
CA SER A 299 -29.96 0.19 -43.00
C SER A 299 -29.94 0.87 -41.62
N SER A 300 -31.09 1.06 -40.98
CA SER A 300 -31.17 1.72 -39.66
C SER A 300 -30.69 0.81 -38.54
N VAL A 301 -30.88 -0.51 -38.66
CA VAL A 301 -30.45 -1.49 -37.69
C VAL A 301 -28.91 -1.57 -37.61
N THR A 302 -28.25 -1.58 -38.77
CA THR A 302 -26.78 -1.64 -38.84
C THR A 302 -26.15 -0.36 -38.28
N LEU A 303 -26.69 0.80 -38.55
CA LEU A 303 -26.21 2.09 -38.05
C LEU A 303 -26.34 2.17 -36.51
N ASN A 304 -27.48 1.75 -35.95
CA ASN A 304 -27.72 1.76 -34.51
C ASN A 304 -26.82 0.74 -33.78
N ALA A 305 -26.59 -0.43 -34.38
CA ALA A 305 -25.65 -1.43 -33.82
C ALA A 305 -24.20 -0.94 -33.82
N SER A 306 -23.77 -0.33 -34.94
CA SER A 306 -22.41 0.21 -35.03
C SER A 306 -22.17 1.39 -34.07
N ALA A 307 -23.15 2.28 -33.92
CA ALA A 307 -23.09 3.39 -32.97
C ALA A 307 -22.96 2.89 -31.52
N TYR A 308 -23.67 1.81 -31.17
CA TYR A 308 -23.54 1.20 -29.84
C TYR A 308 -22.15 0.62 -29.61
N VAL A 309 -21.62 -0.14 -30.55
CA VAL A 309 -20.25 -0.72 -30.45
C VAL A 309 -19.19 0.37 -30.30
N VAL A 310 -19.27 1.43 -31.11
CA VAL A 310 -18.37 2.58 -31.02
C VAL A 310 -18.48 3.26 -29.66
N GLY A 311 -19.69 3.44 -29.12
CA GLY A 311 -19.92 4.02 -27.79
C GLY A 311 -19.27 3.19 -26.67
N VAL A 312 -19.43 1.88 -26.72
CA VAL A 312 -18.83 0.97 -25.73
C VAL A 312 -17.29 1.05 -25.79
N ILE A 313 -16.71 0.95 -26.98
CA ILE A 313 -15.24 1.04 -27.17
C ILE A 313 -14.72 2.40 -26.68
N ALA A 314 -15.37 3.49 -27.03
CA ALA A 314 -14.99 4.84 -26.61
C ALA A 314 -15.01 4.99 -25.08
N THR A 315 -16.03 4.45 -24.41
CA THR A 315 -16.14 4.49 -22.95
C THR A 315 -14.98 3.73 -22.28
N PHE A 316 -14.69 2.51 -22.72
CA PHE A 316 -13.59 1.73 -22.14
C PHE A 316 -12.22 2.35 -22.43
N MET A 317 -12.00 2.90 -23.64
CA MET A 317 -10.77 3.61 -23.97
C MET A 317 -10.58 4.86 -23.11
N THR A 318 -11.66 5.59 -22.82
CA THR A 318 -11.60 6.78 -21.96
C THR A 318 -11.23 6.40 -20.53
N ILE A 319 -11.87 5.35 -19.98
CA ILE A 319 -11.55 4.85 -18.63
C ILE A 319 -10.10 4.38 -18.56
N ALA A 320 -9.62 3.61 -19.54
CA ALA A 320 -8.25 3.15 -19.61
C ALA A 320 -7.24 4.31 -19.67
N ALA A 321 -7.53 5.33 -20.48
CA ALA A 321 -6.69 6.53 -20.58
C ALA A 321 -6.61 7.29 -19.24
N ILE A 322 -7.74 7.43 -18.54
CA ILE A 322 -7.78 8.06 -17.21
C ILE A 322 -6.93 7.25 -16.21
N LEU A 323 -7.10 5.92 -16.15
CA LEU A 323 -6.33 5.07 -15.24
C LEU A 323 -4.82 5.12 -15.51
N VAL A 324 -4.41 5.09 -16.78
CA VAL A 324 -2.99 5.21 -17.16
C VAL A 324 -2.43 6.58 -16.75
N SER A 325 -3.22 7.66 -16.93
CA SER A 325 -2.80 9.00 -16.53
C SER A 325 -2.64 9.14 -15.01
N LEU A 326 -3.56 8.57 -14.23
CA LEU A 326 -3.50 8.56 -12.76
C LEU A 326 -2.31 7.72 -12.25
N LYS A 327 -2.07 6.56 -12.86
CA LYS A 327 -0.90 5.73 -12.54
C LYS A 327 0.42 6.48 -12.80
N ASN A 328 0.52 7.22 -13.90
CA ASN A 328 1.70 8.03 -14.21
C ASN A 328 1.86 9.24 -13.28
N ALA A 329 0.80 9.68 -12.62
CA ALA A 329 0.84 10.74 -11.59
C ALA A 329 1.29 10.23 -10.21
N GLY A 330 1.68 8.94 -10.08
CA GLY A 330 2.21 8.36 -8.84
C GLY A 330 1.14 7.82 -7.88
N GLU A 331 -0.12 7.82 -8.30
CA GLU A 331 -1.19 7.22 -7.50
C GLU A 331 -1.18 5.69 -7.65
N MET A 332 -1.09 4.95 -6.54
CA MET A 332 -1.16 3.48 -6.51
C MET A 332 -2.60 2.99 -6.72
N ILE A 333 -3.16 3.28 -7.88
CA ILE A 333 -4.51 2.86 -8.25
C ILE A 333 -4.41 1.57 -9.07
N GLY A 334 -4.77 0.44 -8.46
CA GLY A 334 -4.87 -0.86 -9.13
C GLY A 334 -6.21 -1.06 -9.84
N TRP A 335 -6.27 -2.06 -10.73
CA TRP A 335 -7.53 -2.54 -11.31
C TRP A 335 -8.43 -3.05 -10.18
N GLY A 336 -9.63 -2.48 -10.05
CA GLY A 336 -10.58 -2.85 -9.00
C GLY A 336 -10.76 -1.82 -7.89
N TYR A 337 -9.94 -0.78 -7.83
CA TYR A 337 -10.12 0.34 -6.89
C TYR A 337 -11.55 0.91 -6.90
N GLN A 338 -12.19 0.96 -8.09
CA GLN A 338 -13.57 1.41 -8.23
C GLN A 338 -14.56 0.54 -7.43
N LEU A 339 -14.30 -0.75 -7.24
CA LEU A 339 -15.16 -1.67 -6.49
C LEU A 339 -14.90 -1.64 -4.98
N GLN A 340 -13.85 -0.99 -4.54
CA GLN A 340 -13.53 -0.82 -3.12
C GLN A 340 -14.13 0.45 -2.52
N SER A 341 -14.57 1.39 -3.36
CA SER A 341 -15.26 2.61 -2.88
C SER A 341 -16.73 2.33 -2.59
N PRO A 342 -17.21 2.49 -1.32
CA PRO A 342 -18.61 2.31 -0.97
C PRO A 342 -19.56 3.19 -1.79
N PHE A 343 -19.10 4.39 -2.16
CA PHE A 343 -19.87 5.33 -2.98
C PHE A 343 -20.10 4.81 -4.40
N ILE A 344 -19.07 4.28 -5.05
CA ILE A 344 -19.16 3.73 -6.41
C ILE A 344 -20.02 2.46 -6.41
N VAL A 345 -19.83 1.58 -5.42
CA VAL A 345 -20.64 0.35 -5.27
C VAL A 345 -22.11 0.69 -5.05
N THR A 346 -22.43 1.70 -4.25
CA THR A 346 -23.81 2.15 -4.02
C THR A 346 -24.45 2.68 -5.29
N ILE A 347 -23.75 3.55 -6.03
CA ILE A 347 -24.27 4.06 -7.32
C ILE A 347 -24.50 2.93 -8.32
N LEU A 348 -23.55 2.00 -8.43
CA LEU A 348 -23.64 0.85 -9.33
C LEU A 348 -24.82 -0.04 -8.95
N SER A 349 -25.04 -0.28 -7.66
CA SER A 349 -26.16 -1.07 -7.14
C SER A 349 -27.51 -0.39 -7.47
N ILE A 350 -27.63 0.92 -7.31
CA ILE A 350 -28.82 1.68 -7.65
C ILE A 350 -29.10 1.62 -9.15
N LEU A 351 -28.07 1.76 -9.99
CA LEU A 351 -28.20 1.66 -11.44
C LEU A 351 -28.66 0.26 -11.89
N ILE A 352 -28.08 -0.81 -11.30
CA ILE A 352 -28.49 -2.18 -11.61
C ILE A 352 -29.92 -2.45 -11.17
N LEU A 353 -30.32 -2.01 -9.97
CA LEU A 353 -31.71 -2.12 -9.49
C LEU A 353 -32.70 -1.33 -10.36
N SER A 354 -32.30 -0.14 -10.81
CA SER A 354 -33.10 0.66 -11.74
C SER A 354 -33.28 -0.04 -13.09
N LEU A 355 -32.24 -0.68 -13.62
CA LEU A 355 -32.30 -1.45 -14.87
C LEU A 355 -33.16 -2.71 -14.76
N ILE A 356 -33.25 -3.33 -13.60
CA ILE A 356 -34.11 -4.49 -13.35
C ILE A 356 -35.60 -4.07 -13.27
N HIS A 357 -35.87 -2.82 -12.88
CA HIS A 357 -37.25 -2.29 -12.76
C HIS A 357 -37.85 -1.79 -14.09
N ILE A 358 -37.05 -1.63 -15.13
CA ILE A 358 -37.48 -1.22 -16.48
C ILE A 358 -37.77 -2.46 -17.35
#